data_ccc6f4ae81134826240c7efd70df3ffb
#
_entry.id   ccc6f4ae81134826240c7efd70df3ffb
#
_cell.length_a   1.000
_cell.length_b   1.000
_cell.length_c   1.000
_cell.angle_alpha   90.00
_cell.angle_beta   90.00
_cell.angle_gamma   90.00
#
_symmetry.space_group_name_H-M   'P 1'
#
loop_
_entity.id
_entity.type
_entity.pdbx_description
1 polymer ?
#
loop_
_entity_poly.entity_id
_entity_poly.type
_entity_poly.pdbx_seq_one_letter_code
_entity_poly.pdbx_strand_id
1 'polypeptide(L)'
;MTEHLDPTLPAPGAPADTPTSTTAGAVPGPEAPENTAGGRPRVAHPWRWLLAGVALGILAFIAAATIPVPKVIEGPGRTWNVLGTVQSDGQSTDLINVSGAQTYDAQGALRMTTVSVSGCPGYPVTALDVIHAWFDPDEVVLDRDQVCPRDVTAEQQHEVEQAQMTSSQDTAVTAALMETGQADSMILTVKGTSEERGDGVFKAGDVIRSITPAGGQTTTPSTYAQLQELMTTIAPGTEVQVVVSRDGQDTSLTMTTLEPGKDSGRQGSLLGVMLDVRANSDVNATFSLSDVGGPSAGSMFALGIIDKTTPGDLTGGKDIAGTGTISSDGTIGPIGGISQKMAGASDAGSQYFLAPASNCADVVGHEPKGMEVYAVSNLHEAVQAVEGIAAGDTSSLTTCQAVTTR
;
A
#
# COMPACT_ATOMS: atom_id res chain seq x y z
N MET A 1 -22.85 9.22 38.95
CA MET A 1 -22.89 8.12 39.92
C MET A 1 -21.49 7.52 39.85
N THR A 2 -20.47 8.13 40.51
CA THR A 2 -20.03 7.89 41.90
C THR A 2 -19.82 6.41 42.17
N GLU A 3 -18.59 5.93 42.36
CA GLU A 3 -17.68 6.03 43.51
C GLU A 3 -16.37 5.33 43.15
N HIS A 4 -15.22 5.84 43.15
CA HIS A 4 -14.28 6.13 44.26
C HIS A 4 -14.09 4.97 45.24
N LEU A 5 -12.86 4.41 45.28
CA LEU A 5 -12.12 4.10 46.51
C LEU A 5 -10.73 3.52 46.21
N ASP A 6 -9.73 4.32 46.39
CA ASP A 6 -8.38 4.03 46.93
C ASP A 6 -8.46 4.27 48.43
N PRO A 7 -7.58 3.92 49.37
CA PRO A 7 -6.16 3.52 49.29
C PRO A 7 -5.68 2.54 50.42
N THR A 8 -4.36 2.45 50.53
CA THR A 8 -3.50 2.38 51.76
C THR A 8 -2.63 1.13 51.94
N LEU A 9 -1.35 1.42 51.77
CA LEU A 9 -0.22 0.79 52.52
C LEU A 9 -0.35 0.88 54.03
N PRO A 10 0.30 -0.01 54.83
CA PRO A 10 1.54 0.48 55.47
C PRO A 10 2.69 -0.53 55.61
N ALA A 11 3.91 -0.06 55.58
CA ALA A 11 5.07 -0.57 56.33
C ALA A 11 5.10 0.13 57.71
N PRO A 12 6.02 -0.11 58.65
CA PRO A 12 7.17 -1.01 58.85
C PRO A 12 7.27 -1.59 60.29
N GLY A 13 8.31 -2.36 60.62
CA GLY A 13 8.62 -2.68 61.98
C GLY A 13 9.79 -3.66 62.19
N ALA A 14 10.95 -3.17 62.41
CA ALA A 14 11.98 -3.81 63.23
C ALA A 14 11.85 -3.26 64.67
N PRO A 15 12.51 -3.73 65.73
CA PRO A 15 13.83 -4.38 65.85
C PRO A 15 13.98 -5.37 67.08
N ALA A 16 15.26 -5.85 67.23
CA ALA A 16 15.99 -6.17 68.43
C ALA A 16 15.52 -7.34 69.34
N ASP A 17 16.36 -8.24 69.76
CA ASP A 17 17.32 -8.15 70.85
C ASP A 17 18.10 -9.43 71.04
N THR A 18 19.37 -9.28 71.29
CA THR A 18 20.28 -10.24 71.91
C THR A 18 19.92 -10.48 73.38
N PRO A 19 20.27 -11.62 73.98
CA PRO A 19 21.34 -11.49 74.98
C PRO A 19 22.39 -12.61 75.04
N THR A 20 23.53 -12.19 75.38
CA THR A 20 24.73 -12.79 75.94
C THR A 20 24.50 -13.75 77.10
N SER A 21 25.28 -14.85 77.12
CA SER A 21 25.74 -15.42 78.42
C SER A 21 26.93 -16.36 78.23
N THR A 22 27.87 -16.05 78.87
CA THR A 22 29.20 -16.29 79.34
C THR A 22 29.45 -17.68 79.95
N THR A 23 30.73 -18.14 79.70
CA THR A 23 31.64 -18.96 80.55
C THR A 23 31.44 -20.45 80.72
N ALA A 24 32.42 -21.22 80.31
CA ALA A 24 33.47 -21.74 81.21
C ALA A 24 34.40 -22.70 80.47
N GLY A 25 35.65 -22.65 80.75
CA GLY A 25 36.76 -23.36 80.13
C GLY A 25 36.90 -24.81 80.57
N ALA A 26 37.59 -25.56 79.75
CA ALA A 26 38.25 -26.81 80.08
C ALA A 26 39.49 -27.02 79.19
N VAL A 27 40.52 -27.50 79.82
CA VAL A 27 41.93 -27.67 79.49
C VAL A 27 42.20 -28.73 78.41
N PRO A 28 43.30 -28.70 77.68
CA PRO A 28 43.52 -29.46 76.40
C PRO A 28 43.97 -30.93 76.62
N GLY A 29 43.47 -31.79 75.78
CA GLY A 29 43.98 -33.18 75.57
C GLY A 29 44.67 -33.31 74.23
N PRO A 30 45.52 -34.30 73.96
CA PRO A 30 46.56 -34.28 72.92
C PRO A 30 46.03 -34.48 71.54
N GLU A 31 46.69 -33.79 70.60
CA GLU A 31 46.48 -33.81 69.14
C GLU A 31 46.58 -35.20 68.54
N ALA A 32 45.60 -35.61 67.75
CA ALA A 32 45.69 -36.66 66.79
C ALA A 32 46.03 -36.05 65.41
N PRO A 33 46.81 -36.73 64.57
CA PRO A 33 47.34 -36.13 63.33
C PRO A 33 46.23 -35.83 62.34
N GLU A 34 46.19 -34.58 61.86
CA GLU A 34 45.37 -34.10 60.76
C GLU A 34 45.70 -34.87 59.47
N ASN A 35 44.74 -35.65 59.06
CA ASN A 35 44.75 -36.29 57.75
C ASN A 35 44.39 -35.26 56.69
N THR A 36 45.36 -34.53 56.17
CA THR A 36 45.21 -33.64 55.06
C THR A 36 44.85 -34.46 53.80
N ALA A 37 43.54 -34.68 53.64
CA ALA A 37 43.01 -35.12 52.35
C ALA A 37 43.31 -34.05 51.32
N GLY A 38 44.40 -34.22 50.57
CA GLY A 38 44.78 -33.40 49.44
C GLY A 38 43.64 -33.41 48.41
N GLY A 39 42.88 -32.33 48.40
CA GLY A 39 41.90 -32.05 47.37
C GLY A 39 42.64 -31.94 46.02
N ARG A 40 42.57 -33.00 45.20
CA ARG A 40 43.07 -32.92 43.83
C ARG A 40 42.41 -31.72 43.15
N PRO A 41 43.18 -30.81 42.53
CA PRO A 41 42.62 -29.70 41.80
C PRO A 41 41.73 -30.32 40.69
N ARG A 42 40.43 -29.98 40.71
CA ARG A 42 39.53 -30.31 39.64
C ARG A 42 40.06 -29.59 38.41
N VAL A 43 40.72 -30.34 37.54
CA VAL A 43 41.16 -29.89 36.21
C VAL A 43 39.88 -29.50 35.51
N ALA A 44 39.60 -28.20 35.42
CA ALA A 44 38.52 -27.69 34.63
C ALA A 44 38.84 -28.07 33.17
N HIS A 45 38.12 -29.02 32.62
CA HIS A 45 38.31 -29.45 31.22
C HIS A 45 37.81 -28.30 30.33
N PRO A 46 38.71 -27.52 29.69
CA PRO A 46 38.31 -26.37 28.85
C PRO A 46 37.37 -26.79 27.72
N TRP A 47 37.47 -28.03 27.24
CA TRP A 47 36.58 -28.62 26.27
C TRP A 47 35.09 -28.61 26.70
N ARG A 48 34.77 -28.84 27.99
CA ARG A 48 33.37 -28.84 28.48
C ARG A 48 32.73 -27.48 28.31
N TRP A 49 33.50 -26.40 28.51
CA TRP A 49 33.03 -25.03 28.27
C TRP A 49 32.93 -24.72 26.79
N LEU A 50 33.83 -25.24 25.94
CA LEU A 50 33.71 -25.16 24.48
C LEU A 50 32.47 -25.90 23.97
N LEU A 51 32.21 -27.12 24.41
CA LEU A 51 31.00 -27.87 24.03
C LEU A 51 29.73 -27.18 24.54
N ALA A 52 29.73 -26.67 25.76
CA ALA A 52 28.58 -25.89 26.29
C ALA A 52 28.34 -24.61 25.46
N GLY A 53 29.40 -23.91 25.08
CA GLY A 53 29.31 -22.73 24.19
C GLY A 53 28.76 -23.06 22.82
N VAL A 54 29.24 -24.15 22.20
CA VAL A 54 28.72 -24.62 20.90
C VAL A 54 27.27 -25.05 21.01
N ALA A 55 26.90 -25.80 22.06
CA ALA A 55 25.50 -26.20 22.28
C ALA A 55 24.58 -25.00 22.49
N LEU A 56 25.03 -24.01 23.27
CA LEU A 56 24.27 -22.75 23.46
C LEU A 56 24.14 -21.97 22.14
N GLY A 57 25.20 -21.91 21.33
CA GLY A 57 25.20 -21.29 20.01
C GLY A 57 24.20 -21.95 19.04
N ILE A 58 24.18 -23.30 19.03
CA ILE A 58 23.22 -24.06 18.23
C ILE A 58 21.77 -23.80 18.71
N LEU A 59 21.53 -23.80 20.02
CA LEU A 59 20.20 -23.50 20.59
C LEU A 59 19.75 -22.09 20.26
N ALA A 60 20.65 -21.12 20.37
CA ALA A 60 20.36 -19.73 20.01
C ALA A 60 20.05 -19.59 18.51
N PHE A 61 20.81 -20.28 17.65
CA PHE A 61 20.55 -20.32 16.21
C PHE A 61 19.20 -20.96 15.88
N ILE A 62 18.87 -22.10 16.50
CA ILE A 62 17.58 -22.76 16.33
C ILE A 62 16.45 -21.82 16.80
N ALA A 63 16.61 -21.16 17.94
CA ALA A 63 15.63 -20.20 18.44
C ALA A 63 15.45 -19.02 17.46
N ALA A 64 16.53 -18.47 16.96
CA ALA A 64 16.49 -17.38 15.97
C ALA A 64 15.83 -17.80 14.64
N ALA A 65 15.97 -19.07 14.25
CA ALA A 65 15.42 -19.60 13.00
C ALA A 65 13.96 -20.08 13.12
N THR A 66 13.43 -20.26 14.34
CA THR A 66 12.10 -20.87 14.54
C THR A 66 11.10 -19.99 15.29
N ILE A 67 11.58 -19.06 16.12
CA ILE A 67 10.69 -18.22 16.93
C ILE A 67 10.27 -17.00 16.09
N PRO A 68 8.95 -16.82 15.81
CA PRO A 68 8.46 -15.64 15.12
C PRO A 68 8.69 -14.36 15.90
N VAL A 69 9.02 -13.28 15.20
CA VAL A 69 9.17 -11.94 15.77
C VAL A 69 8.12 -10.99 15.20
N PRO A 70 7.70 -9.94 15.94
CA PRO A 70 6.67 -9.00 15.49
C PRO A 70 7.28 -7.96 14.51
N LYS A 71 7.88 -8.42 13.44
CA LYS A 71 8.46 -7.62 12.37
C LYS A 71 7.85 -7.98 11.04
N VAL A 72 7.92 -7.06 10.10
CA VAL A 72 7.57 -7.21 8.69
C VAL A 72 8.80 -6.92 7.87
N ILE A 73 9.02 -7.72 6.85
CA ILE A 73 10.08 -7.50 5.85
C ILE A 73 9.36 -7.18 4.54
N GLU A 74 9.65 -6.00 4.01
CA GLU A 74 9.26 -5.60 2.66
C GLU A 74 10.48 -5.69 1.75
N GLY A 75 10.33 -6.39 0.63
CA GLY A 75 11.39 -6.58 -0.36
C GLY A 75 10.86 -6.43 -1.78
N PRO A 76 11.76 -6.57 -2.78
CA PRO A 76 11.38 -6.56 -4.19
C PRO A 76 10.32 -7.61 -4.49
N GLY A 77 9.25 -7.18 -5.15
CA GLY A 77 8.17 -8.05 -5.59
C GLY A 77 8.33 -8.45 -7.07
N ARG A 78 7.41 -9.28 -7.54
CA ARG A 78 7.34 -9.64 -8.97
C ARG A 78 6.90 -8.46 -9.82
N THR A 79 7.25 -8.49 -11.09
CA THR A 79 6.76 -7.57 -12.10
C THR A 79 5.95 -8.33 -13.16
N TRP A 80 4.95 -7.66 -13.75
CA TRP A 80 4.16 -8.21 -14.85
C TRP A 80 4.13 -7.22 -16.01
N ASN A 81 4.41 -7.70 -17.22
CA ASN A 81 4.18 -6.89 -18.41
C ASN A 81 2.66 -6.83 -18.69
N VAL A 82 2.05 -5.66 -18.52
CA VAL A 82 0.62 -5.48 -18.74
C VAL A 82 0.20 -5.60 -20.21
N LEU A 83 1.16 -5.48 -21.14
CA LEU A 83 0.95 -5.71 -22.57
C LEU A 83 1.09 -7.20 -22.97
N GLY A 84 1.63 -8.01 -22.05
CA GLY A 84 1.92 -9.42 -22.29
C GLY A 84 0.79 -10.35 -21.88
N THR A 85 1.14 -11.63 -21.77
CA THR A 85 0.24 -12.71 -21.38
C THR A 85 0.61 -13.26 -20.01
N VAL A 86 -0.39 -13.82 -19.33
CA VAL A 86 -0.23 -14.59 -18.09
C VAL A 86 -0.68 -16.04 -18.33
N GLN A 87 -0.10 -16.96 -17.56
CA GLN A 87 -0.51 -18.35 -17.57
C GLN A 87 -1.60 -18.55 -16.53
N SER A 88 -2.78 -18.95 -16.95
CA SER A 88 -3.88 -19.34 -16.07
C SER A 88 -4.40 -20.71 -16.52
N ASP A 89 -4.46 -21.69 -15.63
CA ASP A 89 -4.95 -23.04 -15.87
C ASP A 89 -4.31 -23.74 -17.10
N GLY A 90 -3.01 -23.44 -17.36
CA GLY A 90 -2.24 -23.99 -18.46
C GLY A 90 -2.55 -23.35 -19.82
N GLN A 91 -3.30 -22.27 -19.84
CA GLN A 91 -3.56 -21.45 -21.02
C GLN A 91 -2.87 -20.10 -20.90
N SER A 92 -2.33 -19.60 -22.02
CA SER A 92 -1.80 -18.24 -22.12
C SER A 92 -2.93 -17.29 -22.45
N THR A 93 -3.18 -16.31 -21.60
CA THR A 93 -4.25 -15.31 -21.77
C THR A 93 -3.63 -13.91 -21.63
N ASP A 94 -4.07 -12.96 -22.45
CA ASP A 94 -3.65 -11.57 -22.33
C ASP A 94 -3.93 -11.06 -20.90
N LEU A 95 -2.96 -10.34 -20.32
CA LEU A 95 -3.16 -9.72 -19.01
C LEU A 95 -4.26 -8.65 -19.08
N ILE A 96 -4.27 -7.82 -20.13
CA ILE A 96 -5.34 -6.86 -20.42
C ILE A 96 -6.02 -7.29 -21.72
N ASN A 97 -7.31 -7.59 -21.63
CA ASN A 97 -8.14 -7.93 -22.78
C ASN A 97 -9.18 -6.83 -23.01
N VAL A 98 -9.07 -6.14 -24.15
CA VAL A 98 -9.95 -5.01 -24.50
C VAL A 98 -11.06 -5.50 -25.45
N SER A 99 -12.27 -5.00 -25.24
CA SER A 99 -13.44 -5.23 -26.07
C SER A 99 -14.13 -3.90 -26.41
N GLY A 100 -14.89 -3.86 -27.50
CA GLY A 100 -15.59 -2.64 -27.95
C GLY A 100 -14.72 -1.65 -28.73
N ALA A 101 -13.42 -1.88 -28.87
CA ALA A 101 -12.50 -1.07 -29.69
C ALA A 101 -11.62 -1.95 -30.56
N GLN A 102 -11.01 -1.33 -31.59
CA GLN A 102 -9.90 -1.94 -32.30
C GLN A 102 -8.68 -1.98 -31.41
N THR A 103 -7.97 -3.12 -31.40
CA THR A 103 -6.74 -3.32 -30.64
C THR A 103 -5.53 -3.39 -31.56
N TYR A 104 -4.38 -3.01 -31.02
CA TYR A 104 -3.09 -2.97 -31.71
C TYR A 104 -2.07 -3.80 -30.93
N ASP A 105 -1.12 -4.39 -31.66
CA ASP A 105 -0.05 -5.20 -31.07
C ASP A 105 1.07 -4.31 -30.54
N ALA A 106 1.45 -4.51 -29.30
CA ALA A 106 2.57 -3.85 -28.65
C ALA A 106 3.87 -4.68 -28.81
N GLN A 107 4.99 -4.02 -29.00
CA GLN A 107 6.31 -4.66 -29.21
C GLN A 107 7.20 -4.66 -27.96
N GLY A 108 7.00 -3.73 -27.04
CA GLY A 108 7.80 -3.56 -25.82
C GLY A 108 7.14 -4.13 -24.58
N ALA A 109 7.48 -3.55 -23.45
CA ALA A 109 6.89 -3.93 -22.18
C ALA A 109 6.54 -2.69 -21.33
N LEU A 110 5.35 -2.72 -20.77
CA LEU A 110 4.93 -1.85 -19.65
C LEU A 110 4.81 -2.72 -18.41
N ARG A 111 5.76 -2.58 -17.47
CA ARG A 111 5.79 -3.45 -16.30
C ARG A 111 5.18 -2.77 -15.08
N MET A 112 4.09 -3.33 -14.58
CA MET A 112 3.65 -3.04 -13.23
C MET A 112 4.56 -3.73 -12.21
N THR A 113 4.73 -3.11 -11.06
CA THR A 113 5.61 -3.57 -10.00
C THR A 113 4.87 -3.79 -8.70
N THR A 114 5.35 -4.74 -7.89
CA THR A 114 4.80 -5.05 -6.57
C THR A 114 5.87 -5.05 -5.50
N VAL A 115 5.47 -5.14 -4.26
CA VAL A 115 6.34 -5.44 -3.11
C VAL A 115 6.04 -6.84 -2.59
N SER A 116 7.06 -7.52 -2.11
CA SER A 116 6.92 -8.74 -1.33
C SER A 116 6.82 -8.38 0.14
N VAL A 117 5.80 -8.83 0.85
CA VAL A 117 5.57 -8.54 2.26
C VAL A 117 5.53 -9.83 3.05
N SER A 118 6.45 -9.99 4.00
CA SER A 118 6.50 -11.10 4.95
C SER A 118 6.34 -10.59 6.37
N GLY A 119 5.66 -11.33 7.26
CA GLY A 119 5.45 -10.95 8.67
C GLY A 119 4.02 -10.53 9.01
N CYS A 120 3.16 -10.29 8.01
CA CYS A 120 1.72 -10.15 8.19
C CYS A 120 1.04 -11.52 8.38
N PRO A 121 -0.24 -11.61 8.74
CA PRO A 121 -0.93 -12.87 8.95
C PRO A 121 -0.74 -13.85 7.79
N GLY A 122 -0.29 -15.07 8.11
CA GLY A 122 0.00 -16.13 7.13
C GLY A 122 1.49 -16.35 6.80
N TYR A 123 2.36 -15.36 7.01
CA TYR A 123 3.79 -15.45 6.67
C TYR A 123 4.65 -14.97 7.84
N PRO A 124 4.86 -15.79 8.88
CA PRO A 124 5.66 -15.40 10.04
C PRO A 124 7.12 -15.16 9.65
N VAL A 125 7.71 -14.11 10.21
CA VAL A 125 9.13 -13.74 10.08
C VAL A 125 9.86 -14.12 11.35
N THR A 126 11.05 -14.74 11.22
CA THR A 126 11.91 -15.12 12.33
C THR A 126 13.01 -14.07 12.58
N ALA A 127 13.70 -14.18 13.71
CA ALA A 127 14.84 -13.30 14.00
C ALA A 127 15.98 -13.50 12.98
N LEU A 128 16.13 -14.70 12.42
CA LEU A 128 17.14 -14.97 11.39
C LEU A 128 16.80 -14.26 10.08
N ASP A 129 15.51 -14.23 9.70
CA ASP A 129 15.05 -13.51 8.51
C ASP A 129 15.30 -12.01 8.65
N VAL A 130 15.03 -11.46 9.83
CA VAL A 130 15.32 -10.03 10.13
C VAL A 130 16.81 -9.74 10.03
N ILE A 131 17.67 -10.62 10.56
CA ILE A 131 19.12 -10.45 10.44
C ILE A 131 19.55 -10.48 8.97
N HIS A 132 18.98 -11.39 8.17
CA HIS A 132 19.26 -11.45 6.73
C HIS A 132 18.86 -10.14 6.03
N ALA A 133 17.64 -9.68 6.28
CA ALA A 133 17.09 -8.46 5.71
C ALA A 133 17.94 -7.20 6.04
N TRP A 134 18.60 -7.14 7.20
CA TRP A 134 19.48 -6.01 7.55
C TRP A 134 20.77 -5.94 6.70
N PHE A 135 21.14 -7.02 6.03
CA PHE A 135 22.28 -7.07 5.12
C PHE A 135 21.88 -6.97 3.65
N ASP A 136 20.59 -6.97 3.36
CA ASP A 136 20.06 -6.78 2.01
C ASP A 136 19.64 -5.29 1.83
N PRO A 137 20.27 -4.54 0.90
CA PRO A 137 19.95 -3.13 0.69
C PRO A 137 18.54 -2.90 0.10
N ASP A 138 17.94 -3.93 -0.51
CA ASP A 138 16.65 -3.86 -1.17
C ASP A 138 15.49 -4.30 -0.25
N GLU A 139 15.81 -4.78 0.96
CA GLU A 139 14.84 -5.15 1.97
C GLU A 139 14.72 -4.11 3.09
N VAL A 140 13.51 -3.88 3.58
CA VAL A 140 13.21 -2.97 4.70
C VAL A 140 12.50 -3.74 5.81
N VAL A 141 13.00 -3.57 7.04
CA VAL A 141 12.41 -4.18 8.25
C VAL A 141 11.57 -3.15 8.97
N LEU A 142 10.28 -3.41 9.09
CA LEU A 142 9.29 -2.55 9.72
C LEU A 142 8.69 -3.20 10.98
N ASP A 143 8.07 -2.40 11.83
CA ASP A 143 7.26 -2.91 12.92
C ASP A 143 5.92 -3.41 12.39
N ARG A 144 5.54 -4.65 12.79
CA ARG A 144 4.30 -5.27 12.32
C ARG A 144 3.07 -4.39 12.54
N ASP A 145 3.00 -3.70 13.67
CA ASP A 145 1.87 -2.83 14.03
C ASP A 145 1.71 -1.60 13.11
N GLN A 146 2.75 -1.26 12.34
CA GLN A 146 2.73 -0.15 11.37
C GLN A 146 2.19 -0.57 10.00
N VAL A 147 2.34 -1.85 9.65
CA VAL A 147 2.01 -2.36 8.30
C VAL A 147 0.76 -3.22 8.32
N CYS A 148 0.64 -4.11 9.31
CA CYS A 148 -0.46 -5.05 9.39
C CYS A 148 -1.53 -4.54 10.36
N PRO A 149 -2.79 -4.36 9.94
CA PRO A 149 -3.87 -4.02 10.84
C PRO A 149 -3.99 -5.04 11.97
N ARG A 150 -4.21 -4.56 13.19
CA ARG A 150 -4.55 -5.44 14.32
C ARG A 150 -5.96 -5.96 14.10
N ASP A 151 -6.21 -7.18 14.47
CA ASP A 151 -7.55 -7.81 14.42
C ASP A 151 -8.12 -8.09 13.00
N VAL A 152 -7.29 -8.04 11.96
CA VAL A 152 -7.66 -8.41 10.59
C VAL A 152 -7.04 -9.77 10.24
N THR A 153 -7.84 -10.68 9.71
CA THR A 153 -7.35 -11.98 9.24
C THR A 153 -6.66 -11.84 7.87
N ALA A 154 -5.81 -12.81 7.51
CA ALA A 154 -5.20 -12.84 6.17
C ALA A 154 -6.23 -12.86 5.04
N GLU A 155 -7.36 -13.55 5.24
CA GLU A 155 -8.47 -13.63 4.30
C GLU A 155 -9.15 -12.27 4.11
N GLN A 156 -9.47 -11.59 5.22
CA GLN A 156 -10.05 -10.24 5.17
C GLN A 156 -9.12 -9.23 4.51
N GLN A 157 -7.81 -9.31 4.81
CA GLN A 157 -6.82 -8.46 4.17
C GLN A 157 -6.77 -8.71 2.66
N HIS A 158 -6.76 -9.98 2.25
CA HIS A 158 -6.76 -10.37 0.85
C HIS A 158 -8.02 -9.88 0.12
N GLU A 159 -9.22 -10.01 0.72
CA GLU A 159 -10.46 -9.48 0.15
C GLU A 159 -10.42 -7.97 -0.07
N VAL A 160 -9.88 -7.21 0.90
CA VAL A 160 -9.72 -5.75 0.76
C VAL A 160 -8.74 -5.42 -0.36
N GLU A 161 -7.60 -6.09 -0.43
CA GLU A 161 -6.59 -5.88 -1.46
C GLU A 161 -7.11 -6.22 -2.86
N GLN A 162 -7.89 -7.29 -3.00
CA GLN A 162 -8.55 -7.65 -4.26
C GLN A 162 -9.61 -6.63 -4.67
N ALA A 163 -10.41 -6.14 -3.73
CA ALA A 163 -11.39 -5.08 -4.00
C ALA A 163 -10.71 -3.77 -4.44
N GLN A 164 -9.57 -3.40 -3.83
CA GLN A 164 -8.77 -2.25 -4.23
C GLN A 164 -8.17 -2.44 -5.63
N MET A 165 -7.67 -3.64 -5.96
CA MET A 165 -7.16 -3.96 -7.28
C MET A 165 -8.25 -3.82 -8.35
N THR A 166 -9.44 -4.40 -8.11
CA THR A 166 -10.57 -4.29 -9.05
C THR A 166 -10.98 -2.83 -9.25
N SER A 167 -11.07 -2.06 -8.17
CA SER A 167 -11.37 -0.62 -8.27
C SER A 167 -10.30 0.15 -9.05
N SER A 168 -9.02 -0.20 -8.87
CA SER A 168 -7.90 0.40 -9.62
C SER A 168 -7.98 0.09 -11.11
N GLN A 169 -8.35 -1.13 -11.46
CA GLN A 169 -8.55 -1.57 -12.85
C GLN A 169 -9.71 -0.79 -13.51
N ASP A 170 -10.87 -0.70 -12.86
CA ASP A 170 -12.03 0.05 -13.36
C ASP A 170 -11.69 1.54 -13.55
N THR A 171 -10.95 2.12 -12.61
CA THR A 171 -10.51 3.51 -12.68
C THR A 171 -9.50 3.72 -13.82
N ALA A 172 -8.58 2.77 -14.02
CA ALA A 172 -7.60 2.82 -15.11
C ALA A 172 -8.28 2.79 -16.49
N VAL A 173 -9.33 1.97 -16.66
CA VAL A 173 -10.15 1.97 -17.88
C VAL A 173 -10.74 3.36 -18.12
N THR A 174 -11.36 3.93 -17.11
CA THR A 174 -11.99 5.26 -17.21
C THR A 174 -10.96 6.33 -17.58
N ALA A 175 -9.83 6.39 -16.88
CA ALA A 175 -8.78 7.36 -17.13
C ALA A 175 -8.18 7.21 -18.55
N ALA A 176 -7.92 5.97 -18.99
CA ALA A 176 -7.36 5.70 -20.33
C ALA A 176 -8.32 6.13 -21.45
N LEU A 177 -9.61 5.84 -21.33
CA LEU A 177 -10.60 6.21 -22.34
C LEU A 177 -10.85 7.72 -22.42
N MET A 178 -10.78 8.41 -21.29
CA MET A 178 -10.83 9.88 -21.23
C MET A 178 -9.57 10.50 -21.85
N GLU A 179 -8.39 10.00 -21.55
CA GLU A 179 -7.11 10.50 -22.07
C GLU A 179 -7.03 10.36 -23.60
N THR A 180 -7.49 9.23 -24.13
CA THR A 180 -7.46 8.95 -25.59
C THR A 180 -8.62 9.57 -26.36
N GLY A 181 -9.58 10.23 -25.68
CA GLY A 181 -10.78 10.78 -26.29
C GLY A 181 -11.76 9.71 -26.81
N GLN A 182 -11.64 8.46 -26.36
CA GLN A 182 -12.60 7.40 -26.64
C GLN A 182 -13.85 7.51 -25.73
N ALA A 183 -13.79 8.38 -24.74
CA ALA A 183 -14.93 8.88 -23.99
C ALA A 183 -14.76 10.38 -23.77
N ASP A 184 -15.87 11.13 -23.80
CA ASP A 184 -15.94 12.58 -23.55
C ASP A 184 -16.66 12.91 -22.24
N SER A 185 -17.22 11.91 -21.60
CA SER A 185 -18.00 12.04 -20.36
C SER A 185 -17.91 10.79 -19.51
N MET A 186 -18.36 10.95 -18.26
CA MET A 186 -18.39 9.87 -17.27
C MET A 186 -19.82 9.61 -16.81
N ILE A 187 -20.11 8.39 -16.43
CA ILE A 187 -21.33 7.97 -15.76
C ILE A 187 -21.04 7.97 -14.25
N LEU A 188 -21.75 8.80 -13.50
CA LEU A 188 -21.58 8.98 -12.06
C LEU A 188 -22.70 8.22 -11.33
N THR A 189 -22.46 6.98 -10.98
CA THR A 189 -23.46 6.08 -10.37
C THR A 189 -23.30 6.04 -8.85
N VAL A 190 -24.38 6.22 -8.13
CA VAL A 190 -24.40 6.06 -6.66
C VAL A 190 -24.27 4.58 -6.29
N LYS A 191 -23.22 4.22 -5.56
CA LYS A 191 -23.05 2.90 -4.93
C LYS A 191 -23.73 2.80 -3.56
N GLY A 192 -23.75 3.92 -2.84
CA GLY A 192 -24.29 3.99 -1.48
C GLY A 192 -24.21 5.39 -0.93
N THR A 193 -24.62 5.56 0.31
CA THR A 193 -24.61 6.83 1.03
C THR A 193 -23.68 6.75 2.25
N SER A 194 -23.12 7.89 2.66
CA SER A 194 -22.43 7.98 3.95
C SER A 194 -23.44 7.84 5.12
N GLU A 195 -22.92 7.53 6.31
CA GLU A 195 -23.77 7.42 7.51
C GLU A 195 -24.50 8.74 7.82
N GLU A 196 -23.84 9.88 7.57
CA GLU A 196 -24.45 11.21 7.77
C GLU A 196 -25.60 11.49 6.79
N ARG A 197 -25.67 10.77 5.65
CA ARG A 197 -26.74 10.84 4.66
C ARG A 197 -27.84 9.79 4.89
N GLY A 198 -28.15 9.43 6.10
CA GLY A 198 -29.12 8.40 6.44
C GLY A 198 -30.60 8.72 6.08
N ASP A 199 -30.88 9.72 5.23
CA ASP A 199 -32.20 10.19 4.84
C ASP A 199 -32.89 9.29 3.78
N GLY A 200 -32.15 8.37 3.16
CA GLY A 200 -32.70 7.45 2.14
C GLY A 200 -33.11 8.12 0.82
N VAL A 201 -32.71 9.36 0.59
CA VAL A 201 -33.04 10.11 -0.63
C VAL A 201 -32.39 9.49 -1.86
N PHE A 202 -31.08 9.18 -1.80
CA PHE A 202 -30.36 8.43 -2.83
C PHE A 202 -30.55 6.91 -2.67
N LYS A 203 -30.53 6.21 -3.81
CA LYS A 203 -30.48 4.75 -3.87
C LYS A 203 -29.27 4.28 -4.65
N ALA A 204 -28.78 3.10 -4.32
CA ALA A 204 -27.76 2.47 -5.16
C ALA A 204 -28.33 2.26 -6.58
N GLY A 205 -27.51 2.60 -7.59
CA GLY A 205 -27.90 2.58 -8.99
C GLY A 205 -28.41 3.92 -9.54
N ASP A 206 -28.65 4.93 -8.70
CA ASP A 206 -28.96 6.29 -9.19
C ASP A 206 -27.80 6.86 -10.00
N VAL A 207 -28.06 7.33 -11.21
CA VAL A 207 -27.06 8.03 -12.03
C VAL A 207 -27.29 9.53 -11.94
N ILE A 208 -26.32 10.28 -11.43
CA ILE A 208 -26.40 11.74 -11.29
C ILE A 208 -26.45 12.37 -12.67
N ARG A 209 -27.47 13.20 -12.93
CA ARG A 209 -27.66 13.95 -14.18
C ARG A 209 -27.38 15.42 -14.03
N SER A 210 -27.99 16.08 -13.05
CA SER A 210 -27.79 17.51 -12.80
C SER A 210 -27.97 17.88 -11.36
N ILE A 211 -27.39 19.01 -10.96
CA ILE A 211 -27.47 19.56 -9.62
C ILE A 211 -27.85 21.05 -9.77
N THR A 212 -28.84 21.47 -8.98
CA THR A 212 -29.33 22.89 -8.92
C THR A 212 -29.30 23.31 -7.46
N PRO A 213 -28.36 24.18 -7.06
CA PRO A 213 -28.40 24.81 -5.73
C PRO A 213 -29.60 25.74 -5.58
N ALA A 214 -30.12 25.93 -4.38
CA ALA A 214 -31.19 26.90 -4.11
C ALA A 214 -30.80 28.30 -4.57
N GLY A 215 -31.57 28.87 -5.48
CA GLY A 215 -31.30 30.18 -6.07
C GLY A 215 -30.14 30.21 -7.07
N GLY A 216 -29.53 29.06 -7.39
CA GLY A 216 -28.42 28.92 -8.33
C GLY A 216 -28.86 28.40 -9.71
N GLN A 217 -27.86 28.16 -10.56
CA GLN A 217 -28.08 27.60 -11.90
C GLN A 217 -27.92 26.07 -11.86
N THR A 218 -28.65 25.40 -12.76
CA THR A 218 -28.50 23.97 -12.98
C THR A 218 -27.17 23.66 -13.68
N THR A 219 -26.40 22.74 -13.12
CA THR A 219 -25.17 22.24 -13.71
C THR A 219 -25.32 20.73 -13.98
N THR A 220 -24.89 20.30 -15.17
CA THR A 220 -24.83 18.89 -15.58
C THR A 220 -23.36 18.49 -15.62
N PRO A 221 -22.81 17.90 -14.53
CA PRO A 221 -21.40 17.50 -14.53
C PRO A 221 -21.21 16.30 -15.47
N SER A 222 -20.33 16.46 -16.46
CA SER A 222 -19.98 15.39 -17.38
C SER A 222 -18.78 14.56 -16.89
N THR A 223 -18.08 15.03 -15.86
CA THR A 223 -16.95 14.32 -15.24
C THR A 223 -17.02 14.41 -13.71
N TYR A 224 -16.31 13.53 -13.03
CA TYR A 224 -16.20 13.58 -11.57
C TYR A 224 -15.51 14.88 -11.09
N ALA A 225 -14.50 15.34 -11.83
CA ALA A 225 -13.82 16.59 -11.52
C ALA A 225 -14.78 17.80 -11.57
N GLN A 226 -15.64 17.87 -12.58
CA GLN A 226 -16.68 18.94 -12.66
C GLN A 226 -17.69 18.84 -11.52
N LEU A 227 -18.07 17.62 -11.11
CA LEU A 227 -18.91 17.45 -9.92
C LEU A 227 -18.21 17.97 -8.67
N GLN A 228 -16.94 17.62 -8.47
CA GLN A 228 -16.15 18.09 -7.32
C GLN A 228 -16.02 19.62 -7.33
N GLU A 229 -15.67 20.22 -8.46
CA GLU A 229 -15.55 21.66 -8.62
C GLU A 229 -16.89 22.37 -8.27
N LEU A 230 -18.01 21.87 -8.80
CA LEU A 230 -19.33 22.37 -8.44
C LEU A 230 -19.57 22.34 -6.93
N MET A 231 -19.25 21.22 -6.29
CA MET A 231 -19.46 21.05 -4.85
C MET A 231 -18.56 21.95 -4.00
N THR A 232 -17.40 22.41 -4.52
CA THR A 232 -16.58 23.43 -3.82
C THR A 232 -17.23 24.80 -3.79
N THR A 233 -18.10 25.12 -4.75
CA THR A 233 -18.80 26.39 -4.83
C THR A 233 -20.08 26.46 -3.98
N ILE A 234 -20.58 25.31 -3.53
CA ILE A 234 -21.82 25.20 -2.74
C ILE A 234 -21.45 25.13 -1.25
N ALA A 235 -22.02 26.01 -0.46
CA ALA A 235 -21.81 26.03 0.99
C ALA A 235 -22.48 24.80 1.65
N PRO A 236 -21.89 24.22 2.73
CA PRO A 236 -22.56 23.22 3.54
C PRO A 236 -23.91 23.69 4.07
N GLY A 237 -24.89 22.82 4.16
CA GLY A 237 -26.24 23.16 4.61
C GLY A 237 -27.11 23.82 3.53
N THR A 238 -26.63 23.94 2.30
CA THR A 238 -27.42 24.47 1.18
C THR A 238 -28.39 23.41 0.68
N GLU A 239 -29.66 23.80 0.47
CA GLU A 239 -30.63 22.95 -0.22
C GLU A 239 -30.26 22.84 -1.70
N VAL A 240 -30.22 21.63 -2.22
CA VAL A 240 -29.96 21.34 -3.63
C VAL A 240 -31.02 20.40 -4.19
N GLN A 241 -31.38 20.65 -5.44
CA GLN A 241 -32.15 19.71 -6.24
C GLN A 241 -31.21 18.92 -7.10
N VAL A 242 -31.21 17.58 -6.97
CA VAL A 242 -30.41 16.67 -7.78
C VAL A 242 -31.35 15.87 -8.67
N VAL A 243 -31.16 15.91 -9.96
CA VAL A 243 -31.84 15.01 -10.88
C VAL A 243 -30.98 13.77 -11.07
N VAL A 244 -31.55 12.61 -10.82
CA VAL A 244 -30.90 11.33 -11.05
C VAL A 244 -31.72 10.51 -12.05
N SER A 245 -31.05 9.70 -12.85
CA SER A 245 -31.72 8.63 -13.58
C SER A 245 -31.82 7.41 -12.66
N ARG A 246 -33.04 7.06 -12.28
CA ARG A 246 -33.38 5.90 -11.44
C ARG A 246 -34.23 4.95 -12.24
N ASP A 247 -33.75 3.71 -12.44
CA ASP A 247 -34.44 2.70 -13.29
C ASP A 247 -34.78 3.23 -14.69
N GLY A 248 -33.89 4.06 -15.26
CA GLY A 248 -34.04 4.66 -16.60
C GLY A 248 -34.99 5.86 -16.65
N GLN A 249 -35.51 6.33 -15.51
CA GLN A 249 -36.41 7.50 -15.43
C GLN A 249 -35.77 8.62 -14.62
N ASP A 250 -35.88 9.85 -15.11
CA ASP A 250 -35.40 11.02 -14.36
C ASP A 250 -36.25 11.25 -13.12
N THR A 251 -35.60 11.28 -11.97
CA THR A 251 -36.19 11.50 -10.65
C THR A 251 -35.53 12.70 -10.00
N SER A 252 -36.33 13.66 -9.56
CA SER A 252 -35.82 14.84 -8.85
C SER A 252 -35.79 14.56 -7.35
N LEU A 253 -34.64 14.78 -6.76
CA LEU A 253 -34.37 14.62 -5.33
C LEU A 253 -34.05 15.97 -4.74
N THR A 254 -34.68 16.34 -3.60
CA THR A 254 -34.34 17.56 -2.86
C THR A 254 -33.67 17.16 -1.56
N MET A 255 -32.53 17.78 -1.28
CA MET A 255 -31.72 17.46 -0.10
C MET A 255 -30.86 18.63 0.35
N THR A 256 -30.37 18.56 1.57
CA THR A 256 -29.39 19.52 2.11
C THR A 256 -27.99 18.95 1.97
N THR A 257 -27.04 19.74 1.48
CA THR A 257 -25.64 19.33 1.39
C THR A 257 -25.00 19.18 2.77
N LEU A 258 -24.00 18.29 2.88
CA LEU A 258 -23.28 17.98 4.12
C LEU A 258 -21.97 18.79 4.20
N GLU A 259 -21.50 19.00 5.43
CA GLU A 259 -20.17 19.55 5.70
C GLU A 259 -19.10 18.47 5.51
N PRO A 260 -17.98 18.75 4.83
CA PRO A 260 -16.85 17.83 4.79
C PRO A 260 -16.28 17.62 6.20
N GLY A 261 -15.83 16.39 6.50
CA GLY A 261 -15.17 16.11 7.77
C GLY A 261 -13.96 17.03 8.00
N LYS A 262 -13.77 17.49 9.21
CA LYS A 262 -12.72 18.48 9.58
C LYS A 262 -11.31 18.08 9.14
N ASP A 263 -11.03 16.79 9.12
CA ASP A 263 -9.72 16.25 8.78
C ASP A 263 -9.61 15.85 7.29
N SER A 264 -10.66 16.07 6.49
CA SER A 264 -10.69 15.66 5.08
C SER A 264 -9.88 16.58 4.14
N GLY A 265 -9.54 17.79 4.59
CA GLY A 265 -8.90 18.81 3.76
C GLY A 265 -9.78 19.31 2.59
N ARG A 266 -11.02 18.84 2.46
CA ARG A 266 -11.95 19.22 1.38
C ARG A 266 -12.62 20.55 1.67
N GLN A 267 -12.80 21.37 0.62
CA GLN A 267 -13.56 22.62 0.67
C GLN A 267 -14.97 22.41 0.09
N GLY A 268 -15.87 23.34 0.42
CA GLY A 268 -17.25 23.33 -0.07
C GLY A 268 -18.13 22.34 0.69
N SER A 269 -18.96 21.63 -0.01
CA SER A 269 -19.95 20.72 0.57
C SER A 269 -19.93 19.33 -0.09
N LEU A 270 -20.66 18.38 0.51
CA LEU A 270 -20.78 17.00 0.03
C LEU A 270 -22.24 16.63 -0.25
N LEU A 271 -22.47 15.78 -1.26
CA LEU A 271 -23.74 15.08 -1.43
C LEU A 271 -23.90 13.93 -0.43
N GLY A 272 -22.84 13.45 0.17
CA GLY A 272 -22.84 12.31 1.09
C GLY A 272 -23.11 10.98 0.40
N VAL A 273 -22.60 10.81 -0.83
CA VAL A 273 -22.74 9.58 -1.61
C VAL A 273 -21.37 9.00 -1.95
N MET A 274 -21.30 7.68 -2.06
CA MET A 274 -20.19 6.96 -2.67
C MET A 274 -20.53 6.73 -4.13
N LEU A 275 -19.61 7.10 -5.03
CA LEU A 275 -19.83 7.01 -6.47
C LEU A 275 -18.97 5.90 -7.09
N ASP A 276 -19.55 5.19 -8.02
CA ASP A 276 -18.89 4.45 -9.07
C ASP A 276 -18.76 5.40 -10.27
N VAL A 277 -17.56 5.58 -10.79
CA VAL A 277 -17.25 6.52 -11.86
C VAL A 277 -16.69 5.74 -13.04
N ARG A 278 -17.40 5.74 -14.15
CA ARG A 278 -17.00 5.02 -15.36
C ARG A 278 -17.05 5.94 -16.56
N ALA A 279 -16.16 5.70 -17.53
CA ALA A 279 -16.23 6.37 -18.81
C ALA A 279 -17.57 6.01 -19.52
N ASN A 280 -18.19 6.98 -20.15
CA ASN A 280 -19.36 6.77 -20.99
C ASN A 280 -18.92 6.28 -22.37
N SER A 281 -18.61 5.01 -22.47
CA SER A 281 -18.07 4.36 -23.66
C SER A 281 -18.51 2.89 -23.73
N ASP A 282 -18.60 2.34 -24.93
CA ASP A 282 -18.82 0.91 -25.14
C ASP A 282 -17.52 0.10 -25.05
N VAL A 283 -16.37 0.77 -24.94
CA VAL A 283 -15.07 0.13 -24.74
C VAL A 283 -14.94 -0.34 -23.32
N ASN A 284 -14.51 -1.58 -23.13
CA ASN A 284 -14.26 -2.19 -21.84
C ASN A 284 -12.94 -2.96 -21.84
N ALA A 285 -12.30 -3.07 -20.68
CA ALA A 285 -11.14 -3.94 -20.51
C ALA A 285 -11.35 -4.88 -19.30
N THR A 286 -10.88 -6.11 -19.46
CA THR A 286 -10.83 -7.13 -18.42
C THR A 286 -9.39 -7.54 -18.16
N PHE A 287 -9.10 -7.98 -16.93
CA PHE A 287 -7.74 -8.25 -16.48
C PHE A 287 -7.61 -9.68 -15.99
N SER A 288 -6.66 -10.42 -16.56
CA SER A 288 -6.37 -11.82 -16.22
C SER A 288 -5.23 -11.87 -15.18
N LEU A 289 -5.39 -11.19 -14.04
CA LEU A 289 -4.39 -11.12 -12.99
C LEU A 289 -4.99 -11.65 -11.69
N SER A 290 -4.45 -12.75 -11.17
CA SER A 290 -4.73 -13.31 -9.84
C SER A 290 -3.54 -13.07 -8.92
N ASP A 291 -3.74 -13.21 -7.62
CA ASP A 291 -2.71 -13.20 -6.58
C ASP A 291 -1.92 -11.88 -6.42
N VAL A 292 -2.43 -10.77 -6.98
CA VAL A 292 -1.89 -9.43 -6.77
C VAL A 292 -3.01 -8.54 -6.24
N GLY A 293 -2.72 -7.82 -5.18
CA GLY A 293 -3.66 -6.92 -4.51
C GLY A 293 -3.18 -5.47 -4.46
N GLY A 294 -4.08 -4.59 -4.01
CA GLY A 294 -3.80 -3.17 -3.83
C GLY A 294 -3.93 -2.31 -5.09
N PRO A 295 -4.01 -0.98 -4.96
CA PRO A 295 -4.38 -0.07 -6.04
C PRO A 295 -3.18 0.50 -6.81
N SER A 296 -1.95 0.07 -6.53
CA SER A 296 -0.72 0.76 -6.95
C SER A 296 -0.29 0.51 -8.41
N ALA A 297 -1.02 -0.31 -9.17
CA ALA A 297 -0.74 -0.61 -10.58
C ALA A 297 -1.60 0.19 -11.57
N GLY A 298 -2.49 1.06 -11.08
CA GLY A 298 -3.51 1.74 -11.89
C GLY A 298 -2.94 2.54 -13.04
N SER A 299 -1.84 3.27 -12.84
CA SER A 299 -1.18 4.04 -13.90
C SER A 299 -0.66 3.13 -15.01
N MET A 300 -0.09 1.98 -14.67
CA MET A 300 0.44 1.03 -15.65
C MET A 300 -0.68 0.31 -16.40
N PHE A 301 -1.80 0.00 -15.75
CA PHE A 301 -2.99 -0.51 -16.44
C PHE A 301 -3.54 0.50 -17.45
N ALA A 302 -3.65 1.78 -17.07
CA ALA A 302 -4.12 2.83 -17.95
C ALA A 302 -3.20 2.98 -19.18
N LEU A 303 -1.88 3.00 -19.00
CA LEU A 303 -0.91 3.02 -20.09
C LEU A 303 -1.05 1.79 -21.01
N GLY A 304 -1.24 0.60 -20.42
CA GLY A 304 -1.45 -0.63 -21.20
C GLY A 304 -2.74 -0.62 -22.02
N ILE A 305 -3.83 -0.02 -21.50
CA ILE A 305 -5.07 0.17 -22.28
C ILE A 305 -4.85 1.17 -23.41
N ILE A 306 -4.16 2.28 -23.15
CA ILE A 306 -3.83 3.29 -24.16
C ILE A 306 -3.03 2.65 -25.30
N ASP A 307 -1.96 1.93 -24.99
CA ASP A 307 -1.14 1.26 -26.00
C ASP A 307 -1.96 0.27 -26.86
N LYS A 308 -2.80 -0.55 -26.21
CA LYS A 308 -3.65 -1.51 -26.92
C LYS A 308 -4.78 -0.88 -27.75
N THR A 309 -5.20 0.35 -27.43
CA THR A 309 -6.37 0.98 -28.09
C THR A 309 -6.02 2.15 -29.00
N THR A 310 -4.75 2.54 -29.09
CA THR A 310 -4.27 3.60 -30.00
C THR A 310 -3.36 3.02 -31.08
N PRO A 311 -3.40 3.55 -32.31
CA PRO A 311 -2.52 3.08 -33.38
C PRO A 311 -1.04 3.32 -33.05
N GLY A 312 -0.21 2.33 -33.27
CA GLY A 312 1.24 2.41 -33.07
C GLY A 312 1.72 1.53 -31.95
N ASP A 313 2.95 1.73 -31.53
CA ASP A 313 3.62 1.08 -30.40
C ASP A 313 4.08 2.19 -29.45
N LEU A 314 3.33 2.43 -28.40
CA LEU A 314 3.58 3.52 -27.45
C LEU A 314 4.97 3.40 -26.82
N THR A 315 5.42 2.17 -26.57
CA THR A 315 6.72 1.90 -25.96
C THR A 315 7.90 2.00 -26.92
N GLY A 316 7.66 1.93 -28.25
CA GLY A 316 8.73 1.83 -29.25
C GLY A 316 9.65 0.64 -29.05
N GLY A 317 9.13 -0.47 -28.50
CA GLY A 317 9.89 -1.68 -28.20
C GLY A 317 10.73 -1.59 -26.92
N LYS A 318 10.59 -0.55 -26.11
CA LYS A 318 11.31 -0.39 -24.83
C LYS A 318 10.64 -1.20 -23.71
N ASP A 319 11.44 -1.54 -22.70
CA ASP A 319 10.98 -2.14 -21.44
C ASP A 319 10.95 -1.05 -20.38
N ILE A 320 9.73 -0.62 -20.02
CA ILE A 320 9.47 0.49 -19.09
C ILE A 320 8.68 -0.05 -17.92
N ALA A 321 9.22 0.08 -16.72
CA ALA A 321 8.51 -0.25 -15.50
C ALA A 321 7.89 1.00 -14.87
N GLY A 322 6.97 0.80 -13.95
CA GLY A 322 6.39 1.91 -13.22
C GLY A 322 5.39 1.45 -12.15
N THR A 323 4.85 2.44 -11.47
CA THR A 323 3.85 2.27 -10.42
C THR A 323 3.07 3.57 -10.26
N GLY A 324 1.94 3.51 -9.59
CA GLY A 324 1.12 4.67 -9.26
C GLY A 324 -0.34 4.28 -9.08
N THR A 325 -0.99 4.82 -8.06
CA THR A 325 -2.45 4.81 -8.04
C THR A 325 -2.96 5.75 -9.14
N ILE A 326 -4.17 5.53 -9.62
CA ILE A 326 -4.78 6.42 -10.61
C ILE A 326 -6.18 6.81 -10.17
N SER A 327 -6.54 8.06 -10.43
CA SER A 327 -7.90 8.58 -10.29
C SER A 327 -8.59 8.65 -11.65
N SER A 328 -9.92 8.72 -11.65
CA SER A 328 -10.70 8.78 -12.89
C SER A 328 -10.42 10.03 -13.77
N ASP A 329 -9.87 11.09 -13.17
CA ASP A 329 -9.39 12.29 -13.86
C ASP A 329 -7.95 12.15 -14.41
N GLY A 330 -7.34 10.98 -14.27
CA GLY A 330 -5.97 10.72 -14.70
C GLY A 330 -4.89 11.14 -13.71
N THR A 331 -5.22 11.67 -12.53
CA THR A 331 -4.22 12.01 -11.50
C THR A 331 -3.51 10.74 -11.00
N ILE A 332 -2.19 10.76 -10.97
CA ILE A 332 -1.35 9.69 -10.45
C ILE A 332 -0.95 10.00 -9.01
N GLY A 333 -1.31 9.13 -8.11
CA GLY A 333 -1.09 9.29 -6.67
C GLY A 333 0.02 8.38 -6.10
N PRO A 334 0.40 8.64 -4.83
CA PRO A 334 1.50 7.96 -4.17
C PRO A 334 1.24 6.48 -3.90
N ILE A 335 2.33 5.75 -3.67
CA ILE A 335 2.33 4.32 -3.32
C ILE A 335 3.33 4.04 -2.21
N GLY A 336 3.29 2.87 -1.63
CA GLY A 336 4.29 2.35 -0.70
C GLY A 336 5.35 1.50 -1.39
N GLY A 337 6.56 1.42 -0.76
CA GLY A 337 7.62 0.54 -1.19
C GLY A 337 8.23 0.88 -2.55
N ILE A 338 8.42 2.17 -2.85
CA ILE A 338 8.94 2.60 -4.16
C ILE A 338 10.35 2.06 -4.43
N SER A 339 11.23 2.01 -3.43
CA SER A 339 12.59 1.49 -3.56
C SER A 339 12.58 0.01 -3.92
N GLN A 340 11.76 -0.80 -3.23
CA GLN A 340 11.59 -2.23 -3.49
C GLN A 340 11.01 -2.48 -4.89
N LYS A 341 10.09 -1.62 -5.34
CA LYS A 341 9.50 -1.69 -6.69
C LYS A 341 10.51 -1.37 -7.78
N MET A 342 11.38 -0.37 -7.56
CA MET A 342 12.47 -0.06 -8.48
C MET A 342 13.50 -1.19 -8.53
N ALA A 343 13.85 -1.78 -7.39
CA ALA A 343 14.74 -2.93 -7.32
C ALA A 343 14.15 -4.13 -8.10
N GLY A 344 12.88 -4.48 -7.87
CA GLY A 344 12.20 -5.55 -8.63
C GLY A 344 12.09 -5.28 -10.12
N ALA A 345 11.94 -4.00 -10.53
CA ALA A 345 11.97 -3.60 -11.94
C ALA A 345 13.36 -3.76 -12.55
N SER A 346 14.41 -3.39 -11.80
CA SER A 346 15.81 -3.57 -12.21
C SER A 346 16.18 -5.04 -12.38
N ASP A 347 15.75 -5.90 -11.45
CA ASP A 347 15.93 -7.35 -11.54
C ASP A 347 15.23 -7.97 -12.75
N ALA A 348 14.10 -7.39 -13.16
CA ALA A 348 13.38 -7.77 -14.38
C ALA A 348 14.02 -7.21 -15.66
N GLY A 349 15.06 -6.38 -15.57
CA GLY A 349 15.82 -5.83 -16.68
C GLY A 349 15.30 -4.50 -17.22
N SER A 350 14.33 -3.84 -16.56
CA SER A 350 13.84 -2.53 -16.96
C SER A 350 14.89 -1.45 -16.72
N GLN A 351 15.13 -0.61 -17.72
CA GLN A 351 16.06 0.51 -17.64
C GLN A 351 15.37 1.84 -17.33
N TYR A 352 14.06 1.88 -17.47
CA TYR A 352 13.24 3.08 -17.26
C TYR A 352 12.17 2.80 -16.22
N PHE A 353 11.92 3.79 -15.37
CA PHE A 353 10.91 3.67 -14.33
C PHE A 353 10.06 4.95 -14.23
N LEU A 354 8.73 4.80 -14.24
CA LEU A 354 7.78 5.88 -14.01
C LEU A 354 7.37 5.88 -12.54
N ALA A 355 7.76 6.92 -11.81
CA ALA A 355 7.47 7.09 -10.40
C ALA A 355 6.41 8.19 -10.20
N PRO A 356 5.45 8.03 -9.29
CA PRO A 356 4.60 9.15 -8.89
C PRO A 356 5.45 10.31 -8.37
N ALA A 357 5.19 11.53 -8.82
CA ALA A 357 5.93 12.72 -8.39
C ALA A 357 5.89 12.90 -6.85
N SER A 358 4.81 12.48 -6.22
CA SER A 358 4.64 12.48 -4.76
C SER A 358 5.56 11.51 -4.02
N ASN A 359 6.14 10.51 -4.71
CA ASN A 359 7.12 9.59 -4.13
C ASN A 359 8.58 10.00 -4.38
N CYS A 360 8.84 11.11 -5.06
CA CYS A 360 10.20 11.47 -5.46
C CYS A 360 11.18 11.65 -4.29
N ALA A 361 10.68 12.02 -3.10
CA ALA A 361 11.51 12.09 -1.90
C ALA A 361 12.08 10.71 -1.49
N ASP A 362 11.31 9.64 -1.72
CA ASP A 362 11.71 8.27 -1.41
C ASP A 362 12.50 7.61 -2.56
N VAL A 363 12.47 8.20 -3.76
CA VAL A 363 13.22 7.73 -4.95
C VAL A 363 14.66 8.21 -4.91
N VAL A 364 14.86 9.50 -4.61
CA VAL A 364 16.19 10.13 -4.73
C VAL A 364 17.20 9.47 -3.78
N GLY A 365 18.26 8.91 -4.38
CA GLY A 365 19.31 8.18 -3.66
C GLY A 365 19.05 6.68 -3.50
N HIS A 366 17.92 6.16 -3.99
CA HIS A 366 17.56 4.75 -3.99
C HIS A 366 17.38 4.16 -5.39
N GLU A 367 17.75 4.95 -6.43
CA GLU A 367 17.63 4.47 -7.81
C GLU A 367 18.62 3.33 -8.07
N PRO A 368 18.17 2.18 -8.62
CA PRO A 368 19.05 1.11 -9.05
C PRO A 368 20.06 1.61 -10.10
N LYS A 369 21.26 1.05 -10.05
CA LYS A 369 22.33 1.48 -10.94
C LYS A 369 21.97 1.27 -12.42
N GLY A 370 21.96 2.35 -13.18
CA GLY A 370 21.66 2.31 -14.62
C GLY A 370 20.19 2.43 -14.96
N MET A 371 19.31 2.61 -13.97
CA MET A 371 17.90 2.90 -14.16
C MET A 371 17.69 4.42 -14.24
N GLU A 372 16.91 4.86 -15.22
CA GLU A 372 16.45 6.24 -15.35
C GLU A 372 15.02 6.35 -14.79
N VAL A 373 14.81 7.24 -13.80
CA VAL A 373 13.53 7.41 -13.10
C VAL A 373 12.91 8.75 -13.45
N TYR A 374 11.70 8.70 -13.99
CA TYR A 374 10.93 9.89 -14.36
C TYR A 374 9.72 10.07 -13.47
N ALA A 375 9.52 11.31 -13.02
CA ALA A 375 8.40 11.70 -12.18
C ALA A 375 7.17 12.01 -13.04
N VAL A 376 6.02 11.43 -12.67
CA VAL A 376 4.74 11.66 -13.32
C VAL A 376 3.67 12.00 -12.30
N SER A 377 2.85 13.02 -12.56
CA SER A 377 1.77 13.48 -11.68
C SER A 377 0.39 13.10 -12.22
N ASN A 378 0.30 12.82 -13.50
CA ASN A 378 -0.94 12.47 -14.18
C ASN A 378 -0.67 11.56 -15.39
N LEU A 379 -1.73 10.98 -15.95
CA LEU A 379 -1.66 10.04 -17.05
C LEU A 379 -1.10 10.67 -18.33
N HIS A 380 -1.42 11.93 -18.60
CA HIS A 380 -0.90 12.65 -19.77
C HIS A 380 0.64 12.77 -19.70
N GLU A 381 1.20 13.16 -18.55
CA GLU A 381 2.65 13.16 -18.33
C GLU A 381 3.26 11.77 -18.47
N ALA A 382 2.56 10.73 -18.01
CA ALA A 382 3.01 9.35 -18.12
C ALA A 382 3.07 8.89 -19.60
N VAL A 383 2.07 9.23 -20.41
CA VAL A 383 2.08 8.98 -21.85
C VAL A 383 3.23 9.70 -22.52
N GLN A 384 3.42 11.00 -22.26
CA GLN A 384 4.54 11.77 -22.78
C GLN A 384 5.91 11.19 -22.39
N ALA A 385 6.02 10.68 -21.15
CA ALA A 385 7.26 10.04 -20.70
C ALA A 385 7.54 8.76 -21.47
N VAL A 386 6.53 7.90 -21.70
CA VAL A 386 6.68 6.67 -22.49
C VAL A 386 7.06 7.01 -23.94
N GLU A 387 6.37 7.97 -24.57
CA GLU A 387 6.69 8.43 -25.92
C GLU A 387 8.11 9.01 -26.04
N GLY A 388 8.54 9.82 -25.08
CA GLY A 388 9.89 10.38 -25.03
C GLY A 388 10.95 9.29 -24.91
N ILE A 389 10.74 8.30 -24.04
CA ILE A 389 11.61 7.13 -23.88
C ILE A 389 11.63 6.31 -25.21
N ALA A 390 10.47 6.07 -25.83
CA ALA A 390 10.37 5.37 -27.09
C ALA A 390 11.15 6.06 -28.20
N ALA A 391 11.07 7.39 -28.29
CA ALA A 391 11.77 8.20 -29.25
C ALA A 391 13.29 8.37 -28.96
N GLY A 392 13.73 8.01 -27.73
CA GLY A 392 15.10 8.27 -27.25
C GLY A 392 15.38 9.74 -26.96
N ASP A 393 14.34 10.56 -26.79
CA ASP A 393 14.43 11.97 -26.37
C ASP A 393 13.77 12.16 -25.00
N THR A 394 14.59 12.03 -23.97
CA THR A 394 14.17 12.19 -22.59
C THR A 394 14.50 13.57 -22.00
N SER A 395 14.99 14.50 -22.82
CA SER A 395 15.48 15.81 -22.38
C SER A 395 14.41 16.72 -21.76
N SER A 396 13.14 16.53 -22.13
CA SER A 396 11.99 17.26 -21.60
C SER A 396 11.34 16.59 -20.39
N LEU A 397 11.71 15.35 -20.06
CA LEU A 397 11.07 14.58 -19.01
C LEU A 397 11.52 15.06 -17.62
N THR A 398 10.59 15.12 -16.70
CA THR A 398 10.88 15.52 -15.32
C THR A 398 11.46 14.33 -14.54
N THR A 399 12.65 14.51 -13.96
CA THR A 399 13.26 13.52 -13.05
C THR A 399 12.83 13.76 -11.61
N CYS A 400 12.88 12.73 -10.77
CA CYS A 400 12.62 12.88 -9.35
C CYS A 400 13.58 13.85 -8.65
N GLN A 401 14.87 13.93 -9.09
CA GLN A 401 15.82 14.90 -8.61
C GLN A 401 15.35 16.35 -8.86
N ALA A 402 14.73 16.62 -10.02
CA ALA A 402 14.23 17.96 -10.34
C ALA A 402 12.97 18.33 -9.50
N VAL A 403 12.16 17.37 -9.10
CA VAL A 403 11.00 17.58 -8.24
C VAL A 403 11.41 17.95 -6.81
N THR A 404 12.39 17.23 -6.24
CA THR A 404 12.83 17.43 -4.85
C THR A 404 13.68 18.67 -4.62
N THR A 405 14.19 19.29 -5.68
CA THR A 405 15.02 20.50 -5.59
C THR A 405 14.22 21.81 -5.79
N ARG A 406 12.93 21.72 -6.03
CA ARG A 406 11.99 22.86 -6.13
C ARG A 406 11.36 23.17 -4.78
#